data_aa9f73e8fd9d9f2fb490908a85b3b0e7
#
_entry.id   aa9f73e8fd9d9f2fb490908a85b3b0e7
#
_cell.length_a   1.000
_cell.length_b   1.000
_cell.length_c   1.000
_cell.angle_alpha   90.00
_cell.angle_beta   90.00
_cell.angle_gamma   90.00
#
_symmetry.space_group_name_H-M   'P 1'
#
loop_
_entity.id
_entity.type
_entity.pdbx_description
1 polymer ?
#
loop_
_entity_poly.entity_id
_entity_poly.type
_entity_poly.pdbx_seq_one_letter_code
_entity_poly.pdbx_strand_id
1 'polypeptide(L)'
;ETIDGKEISFISHKTILLLKKLQLHSHFIPVTTRTIKQFQRIALFQNEIIPEYAITSNGGNILHNGKQDGTWNRKVKERLSVECIERNDILKEFGQIAHKDWVISQKTADDLFHYCIIKRENIPYDELSSFTSWLDKQGWNHSLQGRKLYFVPKPINKWDAVQYIKEILQIDTIITAGDSLLDLCMLEKANHAFAPLHGELGAMHDNLQPHILKTDAIGIYAAEEIVNKSLQIIHSSLPTS
;
A
#
# COMPACT_ATOMS: atom_id res chain seq x y z
N GLU A 1 -16.27 1.33 4.11
CA GLU A 1 -15.81 2.51 4.89
C GLU A 1 -16.72 3.70 4.61
N THR A 2 -17.02 4.47 5.65
CA THR A 2 -17.88 5.65 5.56
C THR A 2 -17.06 6.88 6.00
N ILE A 3 -17.12 7.96 5.21
CA ILE A 3 -16.55 9.28 5.55
C ILE A 3 -17.66 10.33 5.41
N ASP A 4 -17.87 11.12 6.46
CA ASP A 4 -18.89 12.17 6.52
C ASP A 4 -20.29 11.69 6.08
N GLY A 5 -20.67 10.47 6.54
CA GLY A 5 -21.94 9.84 6.23
C GLY A 5 -22.06 9.24 4.81
N LYS A 6 -21.01 9.33 3.98
CA LYS A 6 -20.98 8.73 2.64
C LYS A 6 -20.19 7.44 2.63
N GLU A 7 -20.77 6.39 2.06
CA GLU A 7 -20.07 5.14 1.80
C GLU A 7 -19.08 5.33 0.65
N ILE A 8 -17.80 5.02 0.90
CA ILE A 8 -16.69 5.25 -0.05
C ILE A 8 -15.95 4.01 -0.47
N SER A 9 -16.09 2.90 0.27
CA SER A 9 -15.55 1.60 -0.10
C SER A 9 -16.42 0.47 0.43
N PHE A 10 -16.46 -0.61 -0.33
CA PHE A 10 -17.38 -1.72 -0.13
C PHE A 10 -16.60 -3.03 -0.11
N ILE A 11 -17.16 -4.02 0.59
CA ILE A 11 -16.71 -5.40 0.59
C ILE A 11 -17.95 -6.29 0.59
N SER A 12 -17.92 -7.43 -0.11
CA SER A 12 -19.04 -8.38 -0.08
C SER A 12 -19.03 -9.22 1.20
N HIS A 13 -20.20 -9.64 1.65
CA HIS A 13 -20.30 -10.60 2.76
C HIS A 13 -19.54 -11.89 2.46
N LYS A 14 -19.52 -12.33 1.21
CA LYS A 14 -18.78 -13.51 0.78
C LYS A 14 -17.27 -13.30 0.97
N THR A 15 -16.73 -12.15 0.61
CA THR A 15 -15.32 -11.84 0.87
C THR A 15 -15.00 -11.89 2.37
N ILE A 16 -15.87 -11.36 3.23
CA ILE A 16 -15.68 -11.42 4.69
C ILE A 16 -15.60 -12.87 5.17
N LEU A 17 -16.53 -13.74 4.73
CA LEU A 17 -16.52 -15.16 5.07
C LEU A 17 -15.26 -15.88 4.57
N LEU A 18 -14.81 -15.57 3.36
CA LEU A 18 -13.59 -16.11 2.79
C LEU A 18 -12.35 -15.66 3.57
N LEU A 19 -12.28 -14.40 3.98
CA LEU A 19 -11.17 -13.88 4.81
C LEU A 19 -11.15 -14.54 6.20
N LYS A 20 -12.32 -14.75 6.83
CA LYS A 20 -12.42 -15.51 8.09
C LYS A 20 -11.88 -16.93 7.92
N LYS A 21 -12.22 -17.59 6.80
CA LYS A 21 -11.69 -18.91 6.48
C LYS A 21 -10.19 -18.89 6.24
N LEU A 22 -9.68 -17.87 5.53
CA LEU A 22 -8.26 -17.71 5.25
C LEU A 22 -7.44 -17.53 6.53
N GLN A 23 -7.93 -16.76 7.51
CA GLN A 23 -7.27 -16.55 8.80
C GLN A 23 -7.11 -17.84 9.65
N LEU A 24 -7.87 -18.90 9.37
CA LEU A 24 -7.70 -20.20 10.05
C LEU A 24 -6.43 -20.94 9.62
N HIS A 25 -5.85 -20.58 8.47
CA HIS A 25 -4.74 -21.31 7.86
C HIS A 25 -3.54 -20.42 7.51
N SER A 26 -3.65 -19.10 7.72
CA SER A 26 -2.62 -18.13 7.35
C SER A 26 -2.72 -16.83 8.15
N HIS A 27 -1.63 -16.06 8.16
CA HIS A 27 -1.64 -14.69 8.67
C HIS A 27 -2.17 -13.75 7.59
N PHE A 28 -3.35 -13.17 7.80
CA PHE A 28 -3.88 -12.12 6.94
C PHE A 28 -3.39 -10.76 7.42
N ILE A 29 -2.59 -10.09 6.60
CA ILE A 29 -1.94 -8.82 6.94
C ILE A 29 -2.39 -7.74 5.96
N PRO A 30 -3.23 -6.78 6.40
CA PRO A 30 -3.54 -5.59 5.60
C PRO A 30 -2.30 -4.74 5.37
N VAL A 31 -2.05 -4.36 4.09
CA VAL A 31 -0.95 -3.49 3.69
C VAL A 31 -1.51 -2.28 2.95
N THR A 32 -1.23 -1.06 3.43
CA THR A 32 -1.89 0.14 2.90
C THR A 32 -1.01 1.40 2.96
N THR A 33 -1.28 2.36 2.06
CA THR A 33 -0.75 3.73 2.15
C THR A 33 -1.48 4.61 3.17
N ARG A 34 -2.61 4.15 3.72
CA ARG A 34 -3.37 4.87 4.75
C ARG A 34 -2.51 5.11 5.98
N THR A 35 -2.71 6.26 6.65
CA THR A 35 -2.15 6.51 7.97
C THR A 35 -2.77 5.57 9.00
N ILE A 36 -2.13 5.42 10.16
CA ILE A 36 -2.66 4.63 11.27
C ILE A 36 -4.09 5.06 11.60
N LYS A 37 -4.32 6.39 11.75
CA LYS A 37 -5.65 6.95 12.03
C LYS A 37 -6.68 6.63 10.94
N GLN A 38 -6.27 6.62 9.67
CA GLN A 38 -7.15 6.25 8.56
C GLN A 38 -7.44 4.76 8.53
N PHE A 39 -6.46 3.91 8.84
CA PHE A 39 -6.64 2.45 8.92
C PHE A 39 -7.61 2.07 10.05
N GLN A 40 -7.46 2.68 11.21
CA GLN A 40 -8.33 2.44 12.38
C GLN A 40 -9.80 2.80 12.16
N ARG A 41 -10.15 3.56 11.12
CA ARG A 41 -11.55 3.84 10.76
C ARG A 41 -12.20 2.74 9.92
N ILE A 42 -11.45 1.75 9.46
CA ILE A 42 -11.99 0.68 8.63
C ILE A 42 -12.74 -0.31 9.53
N ALA A 43 -14.07 -0.22 9.54
CA ALA A 43 -14.93 -1.03 10.40
C ALA A 43 -14.71 -2.54 10.26
N LEU A 44 -14.35 -3.03 9.06
CA LEU A 44 -14.00 -4.42 8.82
C LEU A 44 -12.91 -4.91 9.78
N PHE A 45 -11.84 -4.13 9.96
CA PHE A 45 -10.67 -4.49 10.77
C PHE A 45 -10.85 -4.21 12.26
N GLN A 46 -11.98 -3.59 12.64
CA GLN A 46 -12.33 -3.38 14.04
C GLN A 46 -13.32 -4.42 14.56
N ASN A 47 -14.17 -4.96 13.68
CA ASN A 47 -15.34 -5.74 14.10
C ASN A 47 -15.37 -7.17 13.54
N GLU A 48 -14.87 -7.39 12.32
CA GLU A 48 -15.07 -8.66 11.59
C GLU A 48 -13.78 -9.45 11.38
N ILE A 49 -12.72 -8.77 10.97
CA ILE A 49 -11.41 -9.34 10.66
C ILE A 49 -10.38 -8.54 11.43
N ILE A 50 -10.05 -8.97 12.64
CA ILE A 50 -9.05 -8.29 13.47
C ILE A 50 -7.67 -8.85 13.11
N PRO A 51 -6.83 -8.10 12.37
CA PRO A 51 -5.53 -8.60 12.00
C PRO A 51 -4.55 -8.51 13.18
N GLU A 52 -3.73 -9.54 13.37
CA GLU A 52 -2.64 -9.52 14.34
C GLU A 52 -1.59 -8.47 13.96
N TYR A 53 -1.24 -8.41 12.67
CA TYR A 53 -0.35 -7.42 12.09
C TYR A 53 -1.07 -6.60 11.02
N ALA A 54 -0.71 -5.32 10.92
CA ALA A 54 -1.10 -4.46 9.80
C ALA A 54 0.07 -3.55 9.42
N ILE A 55 0.25 -3.31 8.13
CA ILE A 55 1.26 -2.41 7.58
C ILE A 55 0.54 -1.16 7.08
N THR A 56 0.89 0.00 7.64
CA THR A 56 0.30 1.29 7.29
C THR A 56 1.34 2.28 6.78
N SER A 57 0.90 3.41 6.27
CA SER A 57 1.77 4.48 5.77
C SER A 57 2.82 3.97 4.77
N ASN A 58 2.36 3.13 3.81
CA ASN A 58 3.19 2.53 2.76
C ASN A 58 4.38 1.69 3.26
N GLY A 59 4.27 1.07 4.43
CA GLY A 59 5.37 0.33 5.07
C GLY A 59 6.12 1.13 6.13
N GLY A 60 5.80 2.41 6.32
CA GLY A 60 6.44 3.25 7.34
C GLY A 60 6.07 2.88 8.77
N ASN A 61 4.90 2.25 8.96
CA ASN A 61 4.46 1.75 10.25
C ASN A 61 4.01 0.30 10.16
N ILE A 62 4.38 -0.48 11.17
CA ILE A 62 3.82 -1.80 11.45
C ILE A 62 3.01 -1.70 12.74
N LEU A 63 1.81 -2.24 12.72
CA LEU A 63 0.96 -2.42 13.91
C LEU A 63 0.95 -3.90 14.27
N HIS A 64 1.23 -4.20 15.54
CA HIS A 64 1.05 -5.52 16.14
C HIS A 64 -0.03 -5.43 17.21
N ASN A 65 -1.13 -6.15 17.04
CA ASN A 65 -2.33 -6.04 17.90
C ASN A 65 -2.79 -4.58 18.08
N GLY A 66 -2.81 -3.82 16.99
CA GLY A 66 -3.23 -2.42 16.94
C GLY A 66 -2.23 -1.39 17.49
N LYS A 67 -1.07 -1.82 18.04
CA LYS A 67 -0.03 -0.95 18.58
C LYS A 67 1.16 -0.87 17.63
N GLN A 68 1.79 0.31 17.55
CA GLN A 68 2.98 0.51 16.73
C GLN A 68 4.16 -0.34 17.22
N ASP A 69 4.84 -1.00 16.27
CA ASP A 69 6.12 -1.66 16.52
C ASP A 69 7.24 -0.62 16.63
N GLY A 70 7.72 -0.42 17.87
CA GLY A 70 8.78 0.57 18.15
C GLY A 70 10.13 0.21 17.54
N THR A 71 10.41 -1.09 17.34
CA THR A 71 11.65 -1.55 16.72
C THR A 71 11.65 -1.24 15.21
N TRP A 72 10.54 -1.53 14.53
CA TRP A 72 10.36 -1.15 13.15
C TRP A 72 10.46 0.37 12.95
N ASN A 73 9.75 1.14 13.78
CA ASN A 73 9.76 2.60 13.66
C ASN A 73 11.16 3.20 13.86
N ARG A 74 11.98 2.63 14.72
CA ARG A 74 13.38 3.05 14.91
C ARG A 74 14.20 2.76 13.65
N LYS A 75 14.11 1.54 13.11
CA LYS A 75 14.77 1.17 11.84
C LYS A 75 14.39 2.12 10.70
N VAL A 76 13.11 2.44 10.55
CA VAL A 76 12.65 3.39 9.52
C VAL A 76 13.26 4.78 9.73
N LYS A 77 13.24 5.31 10.95
CA LYS A 77 13.80 6.64 11.24
C LYS A 77 15.31 6.71 10.98
N GLU A 78 16.05 5.68 11.36
CA GLU A 78 17.49 5.58 11.10
C GLU A 78 17.77 5.59 9.59
N ARG A 79 17.06 4.79 8.81
CA ARG A 79 17.20 4.78 7.36
C ARG A 79 16.84 6.12 6.72
N LEU A 80 15.76 6.76 7.15
CA LEU A 80 15.35 8.07 6.66
C LEU A 80 16.44 9.12 6.86
N SER A 81 17.10 9.13 8.03
CA SER A 81 18.15 10.11 8.33
C SER A 81 19.43 9.94 7.52
N VAL A 82 19.68 8.74 6.97
CA VAL A 82 20.88 8.41 6.21
C VAL A 82 20.64 8.43 4.69
N GLU A 83 19.49 7.95 4.26
CA GLU A 83 19.22 7.65 2.84
C GLU A 83 18.46 8.78 2.12
N CYS A 84 17.90 9.76 2.85
CA CYS A 84 17.04 10.80 2.29
C CYS A 84 17.38 12.17 2.84
N ILE A 85 17.16 13.22 2.03
CA ILE A 85 17.08 14.58 2.58
C ILE A 85 15.78 14.76 3.38
N GLU A 86 15.75 15.75 4.25
CA GLU A 86 14.59 16.01 5.09
C GLU A 86 13.36 16.41 4.28
N ARG A 87 12.18 16.00 4.77
CA ARG A 87 10.89 16.33 4.15
C ARG A 87 10.69 17.84 3.95
N ASN A 88 11.16 18.66 4.88
CA ASN A 88 11.00 20.12 4.78
C ASN A 88 11.73 20.71 3.57
N ASP A 89 12.87 20.16 3.20
CA ASP A 89 13.61 20.57 2.00
C ASP A 89 12.87 20.16 0.73
N ILE A 90 12.27 18.96 0.72
CA ILE A 90 11.38 18.53 -0.37
C ILE A 90 10.20 19.49 -0.52
N LEU A 91 9.54 19.87 0.59
CA LEU A 91 8.39 20.76 0.56
C LEU A 91 8.76 22.19 0.13
N LYS A 92 9.94 22.67 0.49
CA LYS A 92 10.45 23.96 0.07
C LYS A 92 10.66 23.99 -1.45
N GLU A 93 11.29 22.96 -2.02
CA GLU A 93 11.51 22.84 -3.45
C GLU A 93 10.20 22.67 -4.21
N PHE A 94 9.31 21.76 -3.74
CA PHE A 94 7.98 21.59 -4.30
C PHE A 94 7.15 22.89 -4.26
N GLY A 95 7.33 23.71 -3.23
CA GLY A 95 6.66 25.00 -3.07
C GLY A 95 6.88 25.97 -4.24
N GLN A 96 7.97 25.83 -5.00
CA GLN A 96 8.26 26.66 -6.17
C GLN A 96 7.28 26.41 -7.33
N ILE A 97 6.72 25.19 -7.42
CA ILE A 97 5.77 24.77 -8.47
C ILE A 97 4.37 24.52 -7.97
N ALA A 98 4.15 24.47 -6.64
CA ALA A 98 2.87 24.14 -6.01
C ALA A 98 1.90 25.33 -5.99
N HIS A 99 1.34 25.68 -7.15
CA HIS A 99 0.33 26.74 -7.25
C HIS A 99 -1.08 26.25 -6.95
N LYS A 100 -1.95 27.12 -6.44
CA LYS A 100 -3.35 26.85 -6.11
C LYS A 100 -4.19 26.40 -7.31
N ASP A 101 -3.73 26.68 -8.51
CA ASP A 101 -4.42 26.28 -9.74
C ASP A 101 -4.48 24.76 -9.92
N TRP A 102 -3.47 24.04 -9.44
CA TRP A 102 -3.41 22.59 -9.55
C TRP A 102 -3.26 21.85 -8.22
N VAL A 103 -2.70 22.45 -7.15
CA VAL A 103 -2.59 21.83 -5.82
C VAL A 103 -3.74 22.30 -4.94
N ILE A 104 -4.71 21.43 -4.67
CA ILE A 104 -5.89 21.71 -3.85
C ILE A 104 -5.54 21.71 -2.37
N SER A 105 -4.80 20.72 -1.91
CA SER A 105 -4.36 20.58 -0.52
C SER A 105 -3.11 19.73 -0.40
N GLN A 106 -2.36 20.00 0.65
CA GLN A 106 -1.15 19.26 1.00
C GLN A 106 -1.34 18.61 2.37
N LYS A 107 -0.88 17.37 2.54
CA LYS A 107 -1.06 16.58 3.76
C LYS A 107 0.18 15.75 4.03
N THR A 108 0.43 15.48 5.31
CA THR A 108 1.48 14.56 5.77
C THR A 108 0.84 13.27 6.25
N ALA A 109 1.46 12.15 5.96
CA ALA A 109 1.05 10.83 6.42
C ALA A 109 1.98 10.38 7.56
N ASP A 110 1.46 10.35 8.78
CA ASP A 110 2.14 9.90 10.03
C ASP A 110 3.56 10.49 10.22
N ASP A 111 3.77 11.73 9.77
CA ASP A 111 5.07 12.43 9.74
C ASP A 111 6.18 11.75 8.91
N LEU A 112 5.83 10.76 8.11
CA LEU A 112 6.77 9.96 7.32
C LEU A 112 6.91 10.47 5.88
N PHE A 113 5.80 10.76 5.22
CA PHE A 113 5.81 11.20 3.83
C PHE A 113 4.72 12.24 3.55
N HIS A 114 4.79 12.83 2.37
CA HIS A 114 3.88 13.90 1.96
C HIS A 114 3.00 13.48 0.78
N TYR A 115 1.78 13.98 0.71
CA TYR A 115 0.93 13.84 -0.47
C TYR A 115 0.05 15.06 -0.68
N CYS A 116 -0.27 15.30 -1.96
CA CYS A 116 -1.12 16.40 -2.39
C CYS A 116 -2.40 15.85 -3.01
N ILE A 117 -3.52 16.58 -2.81
CA ILE A 117 -4.70 16.44 -3.65
C ILE A 117 -4.58 17.46 -4.77
N ILE A 118 -4.69 17.02 -6.02
CA ILE A 118 -4.43 17.86 -7.18
C ILE A 118 -5.60 17.86 -8.18
N LYS A 119 -5.60 18.85 -9.05
CA LYS A 119 -6.40 18.91 -10.28
C LYS A 119 -5.51 18.43 -11.43
N ARG A 120 -5.81 17.25 -11.97
CA ARG A 120 -4.95 16.59 -12.97
C ARG A 120 -4.84 17.37 -14.28
N GLU A 121 -5.90 18.05 -14.65
CA GLU A 121 -6.01 18.87 -15.86
C GLU A 121 -5.09 20.08 -15.87
N ASN A 122 -4.61 20.51 -14.69
CA ASN A 122 -3.78 21.71 -14.54
C ASN A 122 -2.34 21.40 -14.12
N ILE A 123 -1.90 20.14 -14.19
CA ILE A 123 -0.55 19.74 -13.79
C ILE A 123 0.46 20.42 -14.73
N PRO A 124 1.46 21.14 -14.20
CA PRO A 124 2.59 21.64 -14.98
C PRO A 124 3.60 20.50 -15.19
N TYR A 125 3.40 19.71 -16.24
CA TYR A 125 4.12 18.44 -16.43
C TYR A 125 5.63 18.62 -16.58
N ASP A 126 6.10 19.68 -17.21
CA ASP A 126 7.55 19.93 -17.41
C ASP A 126 8.25 20.27 -16.09
N GLU A 127 7.64 21.16 -15.29
CA GLU A 127 8.16 21.54 -13.98
C GLU A 127 8.06 20.36 -12.99
N LEU A 128 6.94 19.61 -13.04
CA LEU A 128 6.78 18.43 -12.21
C LEU A 128 7.79 17.34 -12.57
N SER A 129 8.06 17.12 -13.86
CA SER A 129 9.07 16.17 -14.32
C SER A 129 10.48 16.56 -13.84
N SER A 130 10.82 17.83 -13.92
CA SER A 130 12.10 18.37 -13.42
C SER A 130 12.22 18.16 -11.91
N PHE A 131 11.16 18.49 -11.15
CA PHE A 131 11.10 18.28 -9.71
C PHE A 131 11.21 16.81 -9.34
N THR A 132 10.48 15.92 -10.00
CA THR A 132 10.49 14.48 -9.67
C THR A 132 11.82 13.83 -10.02
N SER A 133 12.52 14.29 -11.06
CA SER A 133 13.89 13.88 -11.39
C SER A 133 14.90 14.30 -10.32
N TRP A 134 14.75 15.49 -9.76
CA TRP A 134 15.54 15.95 -8.62
C TRP A 134 15.19 15.16 -7.36
N LEU A 135 13.89 14.98 -7.06
CA LEU A 135 13.37 14.25 -5.93
C LEU A 135 13.95 12.83 -5.83
N ASP A 136 14.03 12.13 -6.96
CA ASP A 136 14.59 10.77 -7.04
C ASP A 136 16.06 10.72 -6.56
N LYS A 137 16.87 11.74 -6.94
CA LYS A 137 18.27 11.87 -6.50
C LYS A 137 18.41 12.18 -5.01
N GLN A 138 17.35 12.68 -4.38
CA GLN A 138 17.31 13.00 -2.95
C GLN A 138 16.82 11.82 -2.07
N GLY A 139 16.69 10.63 -2.65
CA GLY A 139 16.25 9.45 -1.93
C GLY A 139 14.72 9.32 -1.78
N TRP A 140 13.96 10.05 -2.60
CA TRP A 140 12.50 10.03 -2.57
C TRP A 140 11.90 9.53 -3.89
N ASN A 141 10.78 8.84 -3.79
CA ASN A 141 9.94 8.44 -4.92
C ASN A 141 8.71 9.34 -5.02
N HIS A 142 8.11 9.37 -6.22
CA HIS A 142 6.77 9.94 -6.40
C HIS A 142 5.81 8.91 -6.99
N SER A 143 4.51 9.10 -6.77
CA SER A 143 3.45 8.32 -7.37
C SER A 143 2.19 9.16 -7.54
N LEU A 144 1.57 9.08 -8.70
CA LEU A 144 0.32 9.79 -9.01
C LEU A 144 -0.82 8.79 -9.12
N GLN A 145 -1.66 8.71 -8.08
CA GLN A 145 -2.80 7.79 -8.00
C GLN A 145 -4.11 8.57 -7.97
N GLY A 146 -4.89 8.48 -9.04
CA GLY A 146 -6.10 9.28 -9.19
C GLY A 146 -5.77 10.77 -9.05
N ARG A 147 -6.30 11.42 -8.02
CA ARG A 147 -6.03 12.84 -7.70
C ARG A 147 -4.99 13.04 -6.59
N LYS A 148 -4.25 12.00 -6.23
CA LYS A 148 -3.25 12.07 -5.16
C LYS A 148 -1.86 11.95 -5.74
N LEU A 149 -1.05 12.98 -5.54
CA LEU A 149 0.37 12.97 -5.84
C LEU A 149 1.13 12.72 -4.53
N TYR A 150 1.83 11.61 -4.46
CA TYR A 150 2.61 11.19 -3.29
C TYR A 150 4.09 11.48 -3.49
N PHE A 151 4.76 11.92 -2.42
CA PHE A 151 6.22 11.97 -2.30
C PHE A 151 6.61 11.08 -1.13
N VAL A 152 7.24 9.94 -1.41
CA VAL A 152 7.51 8.89 -0.44
C VAL A 152 9.01 8.61 -0.39
N PRO A 153 9.65 8.68 0.78
CA PRO A 153 11.06 8.29 0.92
C PRO A 153 11.29 6.85 0.45
N LYS A 154 12.36 6.59 -0.28
CA LYS A 154 12.70 5.23 -0.80
C LYS A 154 12.78 4.15 0.27
N PRO A 155 13.30 4.43 1.50
CA PRO A 155 13.28 3.47 2.61
C PRO A 155 11.87 3.07 3.09
N ILE A 156 10.83 3.85 2.75
CA ILE A 156 9.45 3.53 3.10
C ILE A 156 8.81 2.78 1.92
N ASN A 157 8.80 1.48 2.00
CA ASN A 157 8.14 0.63 1.01
C ASN A 157 7.45 -0.56 1.68
N LYS A 158 6.43 -1.08 1.03
CA LYS A 158 5.59 -2.16 1.57
C LYS A 158 6.36 -3.46 1.75
N TRP A 159 7.28 -3.76 0.83
CA TRP A 159 8.01 -5.03 0.86
C TRP A 159 8.94 -5.17 2.06
N ASP A 160 9.69 -4.14 2.42
CA ASP A 160 10.60 -4.19 3.57
C ASP A 160 9.83 -4.47 4.87
N ALA A 161 8.63 -3.88 5.01
CA ALA A 161 7.74 -4.14 6.14
C ALA A 161 7.18 -5.58 6.12
N VAL A 162 6.83 -6.10 4.94
CA VAL A 162 6.41 -7.51 4.78
C VAL A 162 7.55 -8.45 5.15
N GLN A 163 8.77 -8.19 4.69
CA GLN A 163 9.95 -9.01 5.03
C GLN A 163 10.22 -9.02 6.53
N TYR A 164 10.12 -7.87 7.19
CA TYR A 164 10.29 -7.79 8.64
C TYR A 164 9.29 -8.68 9.39
N ILE A 165 8.01 -8.67 9.01
CA ILE A 165 6.99 -9.54 9.61
C ILE A 165 7.25 -11.00 9.25
N LYS A 166 7.64 -11.30 8.00
CA LYS A 166 8.01 -12.64 7.56
C LYS A 166 9.09 -13.26 8.45
N GLU A 167 10.13 -12.49 8.78
CA GLU A 167 11.22 -12.92 9.67
C GLU A 167 10.72 -13.19 11.09
N ILE A 168 9.88 -12.32 11.64
CA ILE A 168 9.29 -12.49 12.99
C ILE A 168 8.43 -13.75 13.06
N LEU A 169 7.61 -13.98 12.04
CA LEU A 169 6.66 -15.10 12.01
C LEU A 169 7.31 -16.41 11.49
N GLN A 170 8.56 -16.35 11.01
CA GLN A 170 9.30 -17.49 10.43
C GLN A 170 8.51 -18.23 9.35
N ILE A 171 7.86 -17.46 8.46
CA ILE A 171 7.06 -18.00 7.35
C ILE A 171 7.85 -17.99 6.04
N ASP A 172 7.62 -18.99 5.19
CA ASP A 172 8.35 -19.14 3.92
C ASP A 172 7.56 -18.61 2.73
N THR A 173 6.24 -18.83 2.72
CA THR A 173 5.39 -18.50 1.57
C THR A 173 4.63 -17.20 1.80
N ILE A 174 4.75 -16.26 0.85
CA ILE A 174 4.03 -14.99 0.83
C ILE A 174 3.12 -14.95 -0.39
N ILE A 175 1.83 -14.69 -0.13
CA ILE A 175 0.84 -14.37 -1.15
C ILE A 175 0.49 -12.90 -1.01
N THR A 176 0.56 -12.14 -2.09
CA THR A 176 0.24 -10.70 -2.10
C THR A 176 -0.87 -10.36 -3.08
N ALA A 177 -1.57 -9.28 -2.77
CA ALA A 177 -2.50 -8.65 -3.71
C ALA A 177 -2.40 -7.13 -3.62
N GLY A 178 -2.48 -6.46 -4.77
CA GLY A 178 -2.39 -5.01 -4.85
C GLY A 178 -2.82 -4.48 -6.20
N ASP A 179 -3.27 -3.22 -6.24
CA ASP A 179 -3.89 -2.61 -7.42
C ASP A 179 -3.08 -1.44 -8.01
N SER A 180 -2.07 -0.94 -7.29
CA SER A 180 -1.35 0.28 -7.63
C SER A 180 0.16 0.07 -7.80
N LEU A 181 0.83 1.04 -8.44
CA LEU A 181 2.30 1.04 -8.59
C LEU A 181 3.04 0.98 -7.24
N LEU A 182 2.45 1.49 -6.15
CA LEU A 182 3.03 1.37 -4.80
C LEU A 182 2.97 -0.06 -4.23
N ASP A 183 2.18 -0.94 -4.84
CA ASP A 183 2.10 -2.37 -4.47
C ASP A 183 3.13 -3.22 -5.22
N LEU A 184 3.64 -2.72 -6.35
CA LEU A 184 4.49 -3.48 -7.26
C LEU A 184 5.69 -4.08 -6.55
N CYS A 185 6.33 -3.34 -5.63
CA CYS A 185 7.50 -3.80 -4.88
C CYS A 185 7.25 -5.08 -4.07
N MET A 186 6.00 -5.33 -3.62
CA MET A 186 5.66 -6.57 -2.92
C MET A 186 5.12 -7.65 -3.86
N LEU A 187 4.42 -7.26 -4.95
CA LEU A 187 3.91 -8.21 -5.93
C LEU A 187 5.04 -8.91 -6.67
N GLU A 188 6.08 -8.19 -7.07
CA GLU A 188 7.24 -8.72 -7.79
C GLU A 188 8.07 -9.71 -6.98
N LYS A 189 8.05 -9.61 -5.66
CA LYS A 189 8.91 -10.37 -4.76
C LYS A 189 8.20 -11.49 -3.99
N ALA A 190 6.87 -11.55 -4.08
CA ALA A 190 6.07 -12.57 -3.43
C ALA A 190 6.15 -13.91 -4.18
N ASN A 191 5.87 -15.00 -3.48
CA ASN A 191 5.77 -16.33 -4.09
C ASN A 191 4.55 -16.43 -5.03
N HIS A 192 3.43 -15.77 -4.65
CA HIS A 192 2.21 -15.66 -5.45
C HIS A 192 1.69 -14.24 -5.37
N ALA A 193 1.29 -13.68 -6.49
CA ALA A 193 0.86 -12.30 -6.55
C ALA A 193 -0.40 -12.14 -7.42
N PHE A 194 -1.31 -11.27 -6.97
CA PHE A 194 -2.56 -10.98 -7.67
C PHE A 194 -2.74 -9.48 -7.87
N ALA A 195 -3.15 -9.08 -9.06
CA ALA A 195 -3.53 -7.72 -9.40
C ALA A 195 -4.98 -7.69 -9.91
N PRO A 196 -5.90 -6.91 -9.27
CA PRO A 196 -7.25 -6.79 -9.78
C PRO A 196 -7.26 -6.08 -11.14
N LEU A 197 -8.01 -6.63 -12.11
CA LEU A 197 -8.06 -6.15 -13.49
C LEU A 197 -8.43 -4.67 -13.61
N HIS A 198 -9.26 -4.16 -12.71
CA HIS A 198 -9.72 -2.77 -12.69
C HIS A 198 -8.76 -1.79 -12.00
N GLY A 199 -7.67 -2.27 -11.40
CA GLY A 199 -6.63 -1.45 -10.77
C GLY A 199 -5.68 -0.80 -11.77
N GLU A 200 -4.81 0.09 -11.29
CA GLU A 200 -3.75 0.72 -12.07
C GLU A 200 -2.85 -0.32 -12.75
N LEU A 201 -2.44 -1.36 -12.00
CA LEU A 201 -1.64 -2.47 -12.51
C LEU A 201 -2.40 -3.35 -13.50
N GLY A 202 -3.72 -3.50 -13.34
CA GLY A 202 -4.57 -4.23 -14.27
C GLY A 202 -4.56 -3.63 -15.69
N ALA A 203 -4.47 -2.31 -15.79
CA ALA A 203 -4.39 -1.57 -17.05
C ALA A 203 -3.02 -1.65 -17.76
N MET A 204 -1.97 -2.12 -17.06
CA MET A 204 -0.63 -2.30 -17.62
C MET A 204 -0.57 -3.60 -18.42
N HIS A 205 -0.75 -3.50 -19.76
CA HIS A 205 -0.96 -4.69 -20.61
C HIS A 205 0.26 -5.62 -20.71
N ASP A 206 1.50 -5.14 -20.70
CA ASP A 206 2.69 -5.97 -21.02
C ASP A 206 3.88 -5.85 -20.08
N ASN A 207 3.76 -5.15 -18.94
CA ASN A 207 4.91 -4.81 -18.10
C ASN A 207 4.91 -5.48 -16.71
N LEU A 208 3.98 -6.39 -16.42
CA LEU A 208 3.99 -7.13 -15.15
C LEU A 208 4.77 -8.44 -15.30
N GLN A 209 5.46 -8.84 -14.25
CA GLN A 209 6.15 -10.15 -14.23
C GLN A 209 5.13 -11.28 -14.37
N PRO A 210 5.47 -12.40 -15.06
CA PRO A 210 4.53 -13.48 -15.40
C PRO A 210 3.85 -14.15 -14.19
N HIS A 211 4.44 -14.09 -13.00
CA HIS A 211 3.86 -14.67 -11.78
C HIS A 211 2.79 -13.78 -11.14
N ILE A 212 2.65 -12.52 -11.58
CA ILE A 212 1.60 -11.60 -11.11
C ILE A 212 0.33 -11.87 -11.91
N LEU A 213 -0.59 -12.59 -11.31
CA LEU A 213 -1.83 -13.01 -11.96
C LEU A 213 -2.89 -11.91 -11.86
N LYS A 214 -3.42 -11.51 -13.02
CA LYS A 214 -4.57 -10.60 -13.05
C LYS A 214 -5.85 -11.37 -12.73
N THR A 215 -6.81 -10.70 -12.07
CA THR A 215 -8.15 -11.26 -11.90
C THR A 215 -8.96 -11.18 -13.19
N ASP A 216 -9.88 -12.14 -13.38
CA ASP A 216 -10.89 -12.07 -14.44
C ASP A 216 -12.05 -11.15 -14.02
N ALA A 217 -12.39 -11.16 -12.74
CA ALA A 217 -13.42 -10.34 -12.15
C ALA A 217 -12.94 -8.89 -11.86
N ILE A 218 -13.90 -7.97 -11.71
CA ILE A 218 -13.68 -6.57 -11.38
C ILE A 218 -14.45 -6.17 -10.11
N GLY A 219 -14.07 -5.02 -9.50
CA GLY A 219 -14.73 -4.47 -8.32
C GLY A 219 -14.67 -5.42 -7.12
N ILE A 220 -15.78 -5.58 -6.42
CA ILE A 220 -15.88 -6.45 -5.22
C ILE A 220 -15.65 -7.93 -5.56
N TYR A 221 -15.96 -8.36 -6.78
CA TYR A 221 -15.76 -9.74 -7.22
C TYR A 221 -14.29 -10.09 -7.44
N ALA A 222 -13.45 -9.11 -7.80
CA ALA A 222 -12.00 -9.31 -7.86
C ALA A 222 -11.44 -9.70 -6.48
N ALA A 223 -11.92 -9.08 -5.40
CA ALA A 223 -11.53 -9.45 -4.04
C ALA A 223 -11.94 -10.89 -3.68
N GLU A 224 -13.16 -11.31 -4.07
CA GLU A 224 -13.61 -12.70 -3.88
C GLU A 224 -12.72 -13.69 -4.63
N GLU A 225 -12.39 -13.39 -5.87
CA GLU A 225 -11.52 -14.22 -6.71
C GLU A 225 -10.12 -14.36 -6.08
N ILE A 226 -9.50 -13.25 -5.67
CA ILE A 226 -8.18 -13.23 -5.04
C ILE A 226 -8.16 -14.11 -3.78
N VAL A 227 -9.13 -13.92 -2.87
CA VAL A 227 -9.16 -14.69 -1.63
C VAL A 227 -9.42 -16.18 -1.89
N ASN A 228 -10.28 -16.53 -2.87
CA ASN A 228 -10.49 -17.92 -3.26
C ASN A 228 -9.22 -18.56 -3.83
N LYS A 229 -8.53 -17.89 -4.76
CA LYS A 229 -7.27 -18.40 -5.33
C LYS A 229 -6.20 -18.55 -4.24
N SER A 230 -6.12 -17.62 -3.29
CA SER A 230 -5.21 -17.70 -2.14
C SER A 230 -5.52 -18.93 -1.27
N LEU A 231 -6.78 -19.20 -0.97
CA LEU A 231 -7.21 -20.40 -0.23
C LEU A 231 -6.84 -21.70 -0.96
N GLN A 232 -6.98 -21.74 -2.29
CA GLN A 232 -6.58 -22.90 -3.10
C GLN A 232 -5.08 -23.17 -2.99
N ILE A 233 -4.24 -22.12 -3.08
CA ILE A 233 -2.79 -22.22 -2.92
C ILE A 233 -2.45 -22.78 -1.53
N ILE A 234 -3.03 -22.23 -0.48
CA ILE A 234 -2.80 -22.67 0.89
C ILE A 234 -3.18 -24.14 1.06
N HIS A 235 -4.35 -24.55 0.57
CA HIS A 235 -4.80 -25.93 0.70
C HIS A 235 -3.92 -26.92 -0.09
N SER A 236 -3.40 -26.52 -1.26
CA SER A 236 -2.48 -27.36 -2.04
C SER A 236 -1.10 -27.52 -1.41
N SER A 237 -0.74 -26.60 -0.50
CA SER A 237 0.56 -26.61 0.21
C SER A 237 0.50 -27.36 1.55
N LEU A 238 -0.70 -27.74 2.02
CA LEU A 238 -0.86 -28.54 3.22
C LEU A 238 -0.51 -30.00 2.91
N PRO A 239 0.23 -30.71 3.78
CA PRO A 239 0.50 -32.13 3.61
C PRO A 239 -0.84 -32.89 3.58
N THR A 240 -1.03 -33.71 2.55
CA THR A 240 -2.16 -34.66 2.49
C THR A 240 -2.00 -35.63 3.65
N SER A 241 -2.92 -35.55 4.61
CA SER A 241 -3.01 -36.46 5.77
C SER A 241 -3.38 -37.87 5.35
#